data_5415ba06ce6d673479285a04a0b0b877
#
_entry.id   5415ba06ce6d673479285a04a0b0b877
#
_cell.length_a   1.000
_cell.length_b   1.000
_cell.length_c   1.000
_cell.angle_alpha   90.00
_cell.angle_beta   90.00
_cell.angle_gamma   90.00
#
_symmetry.space_group_name_H-M   'P 1'
#
loop_
_entity.id
_entity.type
_entity.pdbx_description
1 polymer ?
#
loop_
_entity_poly.entity_id
_entity_poly.type
_entity_poly.pdbx_seq_one_letter_code
_entity_poly.pdbx_strand_id
1 'polypeptide(L)'
;MSLKPPVRIAVTGAAGQIAYATLFRIAGGIMLGRDQPVILQLLDLPQAQQALRGVIMEMQDCAFPLLADIFATDDPEVAFKDADIALLIGARPRTQGMERADLLHANGEIFKVQGAALNKVAHRNVKVLVVGNPANTNAYIAMKSAPDILPENFTALMRLDHHRAVSQIAEKINRPITSIEQMCVWGNHSPTMYADYRYATSNGESVQDMITEPDWNTEVFMPKIAGRGAAIIAARGSSSAASAANAAIYHLRDWLLGSSGKWITMGVPSDGSYGIPEGLIFGFPVICDEGSYRIVQGLDLSDEFSQKRIAATLAELEEERSAIQDLL
;
A
#
# COMPACT_ATOMS: atom_id res chain seq x y z
N MET A 1 -15.27 25.14 -13.48
CA MET A 1 -15.39 23.74 -13.91
C MET A 1 -16.54 23.12 -13.15
N SER A 2 -17.43 22.36 -13.81
CA SER A 2 -18.45 21.58 -13.10
C SER A 2 -17.75 20.43 -12.36
N LEU A 3 -18.13 20.19 -11.10
CA LEU A 3 -17.66 19.05 -10.34
C LEU A 3 -18.18 17.75 -10.95
N LYS A 4 -17.38 16.68 -10.86
CA LYS A 4 -17.76 15.32 -11.25
C LYS A 4 -18.76 14.73 -10.23
N PRO A 5 -19.44 13.63 -10.54
CA PRO A 5 -20.20 12.87 -9.53
C PRO A 5 -19.26 12.44 -8.39
N PRO A 6 -19.73 12.43 -7.12
CA PRO A 6 -18.90 12.02 -5.99
C PRO A 6 -18.46 10.55 -6.09
N VAL A 7 -17.20 10.29 -5.72
CA VAL A 7 -16.62 8.94 -5.56
C VAL A 7 -16.76 8.50 -4.10
N ARG A 8 -17.22 7.28 -3.87
CA ARG A 8 -17.39 6.69 -2.54
C ARG A 8 -16.11 6.00 -2.11
N ILE A 9 -15.55 6.46 -0.99
CA ILE A 9 -14.27 5.98 -0.47
C ILE A 9 -14.47 5.43 0.94
N ALA A 10 -14.33 4.11 1.08
CA ALA A 10 -14.35 3.45 2.37
C ALA A 10 -12.95 3.43 2.98
N VAL A 11 -12.84 3.74 4.28
CA VAL A 11 -11.57 3.72 5.01
C VAL A 11 -11.76 2.98 6.32
N THR A 12 -10.96 1.92 6.55
CA THR A 12 -11.01 1.14 7.79
C THR A 12 -9.92 1.57 8.76
N GLY A 13 -10.12 1.35 10.06
CA GLY A 13 -9.24 1.89 11.10
C GLY A 13 -9.22 3.42 11.08
N ALA A 14 -10.38 4.01 10.80
CA ALA A 14 -10.51 5.42 10.41
C ALA A 14 -10.21 6.40 11.56
N ALA A 15 -10.27 5.97 12.82
CA ALA A 15 -9.82 6.75 13.99
C ALA A 15 -8.29 6.70 14.20
N GLY A 16 -7.57 5.85 13.46
CA GLY A 16 -6.12 5.67 13.60
C GLY A 16 -5.31 6.78 12.93
N GLN A 17 -4.03 6.90 13.34
CA GLN A 17 -3.14 7.99 12.89
C GLN A 17 -2.86 8.00 11.38
N ILE A 18 -2.77 6.82 10.74
CA ILE A 18 -2.56 6.74 9.28
C ILE A 18 -3.81 7.24 8.57
N ALA A 19 -4.99 6.75 8.98
CA ALA A 19 -6.26 7.17 8.40
C ALA A 19 -6.47 8.68 8.62
N TYR A 20 -6.27 9.18 9.83
CA TYR A 20 -6.34 10.61 10.12
C TYR A 20 -5.50 11.45 9.14
N ALA A 21 -4.22 11.09 8.96
CA ALA A 21 -3.35 11.78 8.02
C ALA A 21 -3.77 11.61 6.53
N THR A 22 -4.54 10.57 6.20
CA THR A 22 -5.00 10.26 4.84
C THR A 22 -6.28 11.01 4.49
N LEU A 23 -7.26 11.04 5.40
CA LEU A 23 -8.60 11.59 5.18
C LEU A 23 -8.57 13.07 4.74
N PHE A 24 -7.81 13.91 5.43
CA PHE A 24 -7.68 15.34 5.10
C PHE A 24 -7.06 15.57 3.71
N ARG A 25 -6.14 14.71 3.29
CA ARG A 25 -5.53 14.76 1.96
C ARG A 25 -6.49 14.31 0.86
N ILE A 26 -7.32 13.30 1.12
CA ILE A 26 -8.38 12.87 0.20
C ILE A 26 -9.36 14.01 -0.01
N ALA A 27 -9.91 14.56 1.07
CA ALA A 27 -10.87 15.66 1.02
C ALA A 27 -10.28 16.95 0.43
N GLY A 28 -8.97 17.18 0.59
CA GLY A 28 -8.24 18.27 -0.04
C GLY A 28 -7.92 18.07 -1.53
N GLY A 29 -8.32 16.94 -2.13
CA GLY A 29 -8.18 16.65 -3.56
C GLY A 29 -6.79 16.22 -4.01
N ILE A 30 -5.90 15.80 -3.08
CA ILE A 30 -4.55 15.36 -3.44
C ILE A 30 -4.58 14.01 -4.15
N MET A 31 -5.51 13.12 -3.79
CA MET A 31 -5.60 11.77 -4.34
C MET A 31 -6.23 11.74 -5.73
N LEU A 32 -7.41 12.32 -5.91
CA LEU A 32 -8.23 12.19 -7.13
C LEU A 32 -8.29 13.47 -7.98
N GLY A 33 -7.61 14.54 -7.56
CA GLY A 33 -7.67 15.83 -8.25
C GLY A 33 -8.65 16.80 -7.60
N ARG A 34 -8.57 18.07 -8.06
CA ARG A 34 -9.30 19.19 -7.46
C ARG A 34 -10.72 19.36 -7.99
N ASP A 35 -11.16 18.52 -8.91
CA ASP A 35 -12.48 18.51 -9.53
C ASP A 35 -13.32 17.28 -9.15
N GLN A 36 -12.76 16.37 -8.30
CA GLN A 36 -13.39 15.12 -7.89
C GLN A 36 -13.92 15.21 -6.46
N PRO A 37 -15.24 15.39 -6.27
CA PRO A 37 -15.88 15.27 -4.95
C PRO A 37 -15.81 13.83 -4.42
N VAL A 38 -15.82 13.69 -3.09
CA VAL A 38 -15.75 12.40 -2.41
C VAL A 38 -16.82 12.28 -1.33
N ILE A 39 -17.28 11.06 -1.11
CA ILE A 39 -18.07 10.65 0.06
C ILE A 39 -17.17 9.72 0.86
N LEU A 40 -16.89 10.06 2.12
CA LEU A 40 -16.05 9.28 3.01
C LEU A 40 -16.91 8.37 3.90
N GLN A 41 -16.67 7.05 3.79
CA GLN A 41 -17.36 6.00 4.53
C GLN A 41 -16.36 5.41 5.54
N LEU A 42 -16.49 5.81 6.81
CA LEU A 42 -15.46 5.55 7.83
C LEU A 42 -15.85 4.35 8.70
N LEU A 43 -15.02 3.30 8.68
CA LEU A 43 -15.19 2.09 9.48
C LEU A 43 -14.18 2.04 10.60
N ASP A 44 -14.65 1.86 11.83
CA ASP A 44 -13.80 1.51 12.96
C ASP A 44 -14.59 0.69 14.00
N LEU A 45 -13.87 0.13 14.96
CA LEU A 45 -14.44 -0.69 16.03
C LEU A 45 -15.47 0.11 16.88
N PRO A 46 -16.45 -0.56 17.51
CA PRO A 46 -17.46 0.11 18.36
C PRO A 46 -16.86 1.05 19.40
N GLN A 47 -15.75 0.66 20.04
CA GLN A 47 -15.08 1.47 21.06
C GLN A 47 -14.35 2.70 20.48
N ALA A 48 -14.06 2.72 19.18
CA ALA A 48 -13.41 3.84 18.51
C ALA A 48 -14.40 4.88 17.95
N GLN A 49 -15.72 4.61 17.96
CA GLN A 49 -16.73 5.48 17.37
C GLN A 49 -16.76 6.89 18.00
N GLN A 50 -16.43 7.01 19.30
CA GLN A 50 -16.32 8.31 19.96
C GLN A 50 -15.18 9.15 19.35
N ALA A 51 -13.98 8.55 19.19
CA ALA A 51 -12.84 9.22 18.57
C ALA A 51 -13.12 9.58 17.11
N LEU A 52 -13.79 8.67 16.39
CA LEU A 52 -14.13 8.87 14.98
C LEU A 52 -15.11 10.04 14.78
N ARG A 53 -16.05 10.25 15.72
CA ARG A 53 -16.89 11.47 15.71
C ARG A 53 -16.06 12.74 15.82
N GLY A 54 -14.99 12.74 16.63
CA GLY A 54 -14.05 13.86 16.71
C GLY A 54 -13.35 14.15 15.39
N VAL A 55 -12.90 13.10 14.69
CA VAL A 55 -12.30 13.23 13.36
C VAL A 55 -13.28 13.82 12.36
N ILE A 56 -14.56 13.40 12.37
CA ILE A 56 -15.60 13.96 11.49
C ILE A 56 -15.82 15.46 11.78
N MET A 57 -15.88 15.86 13.04
CA MET A 57 -16.00 17.28 13.41
C MET A 57 -14.84 18.11 12.87
N GLU A 58 -13.60 17.66 13.01
CA GLU A 58 -12.45 18.36 12.42
C GLU A 58 -12.51 18.43 10.88
N MET A 59 -12.94 17.35 10.24
CA MET A 59 -13.13 17.33 8.78
C MET A 59 -14.18 18.36 8.33
N GLN A 60 -15.26 18.51 9.10
CA GLN A 60 -16.31 19.52 8.86
C GLN A 60 -15.77 20.93 9.09
N ASP A 61 -15.00 21.15 10.14
CA ASP A 61 -14.37 22.46 10.45
C ASP A 61 -13.39 22.91 9.35
N CYS A 62 -12.77 21.97 8.63
CA CYS A 62 -11.93 22.29 7.47
C CYS A 62 -12.70 22.81 6.26
N ALA A 63 -14.01 22.66 6.22
CA ALA A 63 -14.89 23.11 5.13
C ALA A 63 -14.38 22.75 3.72
N PHE A 64 -13.90 21.51 3.54
CA PHE A 64 -13.37 21.04 2.26
C PHE A 64 -14.42 21.09 1.15
N PRO A 65 -14.18 21.84 0.04
CA PRO A 65 -15.16 21.99 -1.03
C PRO A 65 -15.43 20.68 -1.80
N LEU A 66 -14.56 19.68 -1.67
CA LEU A 66 -14.69 18.38 -2.31
C LEU A 66 -15.30 17.31 -1.40
N LEU A 67 -15.50 17.59 -0.12
CA LEU A 67 -16.16 16.66 0.80
C LEU A 67 -17.68 16.78 0.63
N ALA A 68 -18.25 15.88 -0.17
CA ALA A 68 -19.69 15.88 -0.43
C ALA A 68 -20.50 15.31 0.73
N ASP A 69 -19.97 14.27 1.40
CA ASP A 69 -20.56 13.66 2.59
C ASP A 69 -19.51 12.88 3.38
N ILE A 70 -19.78 12.65 4.68
CA ILE A 70 -18.92 11.84 5.55
C ILE A 70 -19.78 11.20 6.66
N PHE A 71 -19.62 9.90 6.87
CA PHE A 71 -20.25 9.21 7.99
C PHE A 71 -19.36 8.10 8.57
N ALA A 72 -19.68 7.71 9.80
CA ALA A 72 -18.98 6.65 10.53
C ALA A 72 -19.93 5.50 10.85
N THR A 73 -19.37 4.28 10.87
CA THR A 73 -20.08 3.06 11.24
C THR A 73 -19.09 2.04 11.82
N ASP A 74 -19.60 1.07 12.56
CA ASP A 74 -18.88 -0.15 12.97
C ASP A 74 -19.30 -1.40 12.18
N ASP A 75 -20.20 -1.23 11.21
CA ASP A 75 -20.68 -2.29 10.31
C ASP A 75 -19.96 -2.24 8.96
N PRO A 76 -19.17 -3.28 8.59
CA PRO A 76 -18.47 -3.34 7.31
C PRO A 76 -19.39 -3.27 6.10
N GLU A 77 -20.60 -3.85 6.15
CA GLU A 77 -21.52 -3.83 5.01
C GLU A 77 -22.07 -2.41 4.77
N VAL A 78 -22.28 -1.64 5.83
CA VAL A 78 -22.66 -0.21 5.72
C VAL A 78 -21.48 0.61 5.19
N ALA A 79 -20.26 0.36 5.70
CA ALA A 79 -19.07 1.11 5.28
C ALA A 79 -18.71 0.86 3.82
N PHE A 80 -18.83 -0.37 3.33
CA PHE A 80 -18.42 -0.72 1.96
C PHE A 80 -19.54 -0.59 0.92
N LYS A 81 -20.76 -0.21 1.37
CA LYS A 81 -21.89 -0.11 0.45
C LYS A 81 -21.61 0.86 -0.70
N ASP A 82 -21.72 0.34 -1.92
CA ASP A 82 -21.48 1.09 -3.16
C ASP A 82 -20.09 1.79 -3.20
N ALA A 83 -19.08 1.26 -2.48
CA ALA A 83 -17.75 1.85 -2.48
C ALA A 83 -17.05 1.64 -3.83
N ASP A 84 -16.46 2.73 -4.33
CA ASP A 84 -15.62 2.74 -5.54
C ASP A 84 -14.15 2.45 -5.20
N ILE A 85 -13.73 2.88 -3.99
CA ILE A 85 -12.38 2.73 -3.47
C ILE A 85 -12.46 2.29 -2.01
N ALA A 86 -11.62 1.35 -1.61
CA ALA A 86 -11.48 0.91 -0.23
C ALA A 86 -10.02 0.94 0.22
N LEU A 87 -9.74 1.69 1.30
CA LEU A 87 -8.44 1.70 1.99
C LEU A 87 -8.58 0.86 3.27
N LEU A 88 -8.01 -0.33 3.28
CA LEU A 88 -8.01 -1.22 4.42
C LEU A 88 -6.78 -0.95 5.29
N ILE A 89 -6.89 0.03 6.18
CA ILE A 89 -5.80 0.53 7.02
C ILE A 89 -5.78 -0.16 8.38
N GLY A 90 -6.95 -0.44 8.95
CA GLY A 90 -7.10 -1.02 10.27
C GLY A 90 -6.54 -2.44 10.31
N ALA A 91 -5.61 -2.67 11.24
CA ALA A 91 -5.07 -3.98 11.56
C ALA A 91 -4.70 -4.03 13.04
N ARG A 92 -4.70 -5.24 13.62
CA ARG A 92 -4.23 -5.44 14.99
C ARG A 92 -2.72 -5.28 15.05
N PRO A 93 -2.17 -4.38 15.89
CA PRO A 93 -0.74 -4.25 16.06
C PRO A 93 -0.15 -5.47 16.78
N ARG A 94 1.12 -5.78 16.52
CA ARG A 94 1.84 -6.81 17.27
C ARG A 94 2.04 -6.33 18.71
N THR A 95 1.63 -7.14 19.67
CA THR A 95 1.86 -6.88 21.10
C THR A 95 3.06 -7.70 21.60
N GLN A 96 3.61 -7.28 22.75
CA GLN A 96 4.73 -8.00 23.36
C GLN A 96 4.31 -9.43 23.72
N GLY A 97 5.13 -10.41 23.33
CA GLY A 97 4.86 -11.83 23.55
C GLY A 97 3.94 -12.51 22.51
N MET A 98 3.41 -11.77 21.54
CA MET A 98 2.62 -12.35 20.46
C MET A 98 3.51 -12.99 19.40
N GLU A 99 3.28 -14.26 19.11
CA GLU A 99 3.95 -14.95 18.00
C GLU A 99 3.49 -14.40 16.64
N ARG A 100 4.34 -14.58 15.60
CA ARG A 100 4.02 -14.11 14.25
C ARG A 100 2.76 -14.78 13.68
N ALA A 101 2.61 -16.08 13.92
CA ALA A 101 1.45 -16.85 13.48
C ALA A 101 0.13 -16.35 14.11
N ASP A 102 0.15 -16.03 15.42
CA ASP A 102 -1.03 -15.49 16.10
C ASP A 102 -1.47 -14.15 15.52
N LEU A 103 -0.50 -13.29 15.17
CA LEU A 103 -0.77 -12.00 14.55
C LEU A 103 -1.36 -12.17 13.13
N LEU A 104 -0.79 -13.09 12.35
CA LEU A 104 -1.27 -13.44 11.01
C LEU A 104 -2.73 -13.90 11.07
N HIS A 105 -3.04 -14.82 11.96
CA HIS A 105 -4.39 -15.34 12.15
C HIS A 105 -5.38 -14.26 12.60
N ALA A 106 -5.02 -13.48 13.63
CA ALA A 106 -5.88 -12.44 14.16
C ALA A 106 -6.19 -11.32 13.14
N ASN A 107 -5.22 -10.98 12.29
CA ASN A 107 -5.45 -10.05 11.19
C ASN A 107 -6.20 -10.73 10.04
N GLY A 108 -5.87 -11.98 9.73
CA GLY A 108 -6.54 -12.74 8.68
C GLY A 108 -8.06 -12.78 8.84
N GLU A 109 -8.57 -13.01 10.05
CA GLU A 109 -10.00 -12.94 10.35
C GLU A 109 -10.61 -11.57 10.04
N ILE A 110 -9.91 -10.48 10.37
CA ILE A 110 -10.37 -9.11 10.07
C ILE A 110 -10.51 -8.91 8.55
N PHE A 111 -9.47 -9.27 7.79
CA PHE A 111 -9.46 -9.06 6.33
C PHE A 111 -10.36 -10.03 5.58
N LYS A 112 -10.61 -11.23 6.13
CA LYS A 112 -11.63 -12.16 5.64
C LYS A 112 -13.04 -11.55 5.71
N VAL A 113 -13.42 -11.02 6.88
CA VAL A 113 -14.70 -10.33 7.08
C VAL A 113 -14.84 -9.12 6.16
N GLN A 114 -13.80 -8.31 6.04
CA GLN A 114 -13.80 -7.13 5.18
C GLN A 114 -13.88 -7.51 3.70
N GLY A 115 -13.15 -8.54 3.26
CA GLY A 115 -13.24 -9.07 1.89
C GLY A 115 -14.63 -9.57 1.54
N ALA A 116 -15.24 -10.36 2.43
CA ALA A 116 -16.61 -10.85 2.25
C ALA A 116 -17.64 -9.72 2.19
N ALA A 117 -17.50 -8.69 3.02
CA ALA A 117 -18.38 -7.53 2.99
C ALA A 117 -18.20 -6.72 1.69
N LEU A 118 -16.96 -6.47 1.24
CA LEU A 118 -16.68 -5.87 -0.07
C LEU A 118 -17.35 -6.64 -1.20
N ASN A 119 -17.20 -7.97 -1.21
CA ASN A 119 -17.83 -8.83 -2.21
C ASN A 119 -19.35 -8.69 -2.27
N LYS A 120 -19.98 -8.50 -1.11
CA LYS A 120 -21.43 -8.43 -0.97
C LYS A 120 -22.02 -7.10 -1.41
N VAL A 121 -21.37 -5.98 -1.06
CA VAL A 121 -22.01 -4.65 -1.14
C VAL A 121 -21.24 -3.57 -1.88
N ALA A 122 -19.96 -3.76 -2.21
CA ALA A 122 -19.18 -2.77 -2.95
C ALA A 122 -19.46 -2.82 -4.46
N HIS A 123 -19.03 -1.79 -5.18
CA HIS A 123 -19.01 -1.83 -6.64
C HIS A 123 -18.14 -2.98 -7.13
N ARG A 124 -18.55 -3.66 -8.22
CA ARG A 124 -17.76 -4.78 -8.79
C ARG A 124 -16.38 -4.38 -9.28
N ASN A 125 -16.19 -3.12 -9.60
CA ASN A 125 -14.88 -2.57 -9.98
C ASN A 125 -14.20 -1.78 -8.86
N VAL A 126 -14.60 -2.01 -7.58
CA VAL A 126 -13.96 -1.36 -6.42
C VAL A 126 -12.45 -1.58 -6.43
N LYS A 127 -11.69 -0.51 -6.18
CA LYS A 127 -10.23 -0.58 -6.07
C LYS A 127 -9.84 -0.64 -4.59
N VAL A 128 -9.16 -1.71 -4.21
CA VAL A 128 -8.83 -2.02 -2.82
C VAL A 128 -7.34 -1.88 -2.59
N LEU A 129 -6.96 -1.00 -1.66
CA LEU A 129 -5.60 -0.87 -1.18
C LEU A 129 -5.51 -1.35 0.27
N VAL A 130 -4.73 -2.39 0.51
CA VAL A 130 -4.44 -2.89 1.85
C VAL A 130 -3.17 -2.23 2.38
N VAL A 131 -3.30 -1.59 3.54
CA VAL A 131 -2.24 -0.87 4.25
C VAL A 131 -1.88 -1.58 5.56
N GLY A 132 -2.86 -2.23 6.18
CA GLY A 132 -2.70 -2.95 7.45
C GLY A 132 -1.77 -4.15 7.30
N ASN A 133 -0.77 -4.25 8.22
CA ASN A 133 0.27 -5.30 8.17
C ASN A 133 -0.20 -6.63 8.78
N PRO A 134 0.30 -7.75 8.20
CA PRO A 134 1.18 -7.88 7.02
C PRO A 134 0.42 -7.63 5.71
N ALA A 135 0.80 -6.57 4.99
CA ALA A 135 -0.02 -6.00 3.93
C ALA A 135 -0.27 -6.97 2.75
N ASN A 136 0.77 -7.67 2.28
CA ASN A 136 0.65 -8.60 1.17
C ASN A 136 -0.28 -9.77 1.50
N THR A 137 -0.11 -10.38 2.66
CA THR A 137 -0.91 -11.52 3.12
C THR A 137 -2.35 -11.11 3.43
N ASN A 138 -2.55 -9.96 4.04
CA ASN A 138 -3.88 -9.41 4.29
C ASN A 138 -4.62 -9.07 2.99
N ALA A 139 -3.91 -8.55 1.97
CA ALA A 139 -4.47 -8.32 0.65
C ALA A 139 -4.87 -9.65 -0.04
N TYR A 140 -4.04 -10.68 0.11
CA TYR A 140 -4.35 -12.02 -0.41
C TYR A 140 -5.62 -12.60 0.24
N ILE A 141 -5.77 -12.49 1.56
CA ILE A 141 -6.96 -12.96 2.28
C ILE A 141 -8.21 -12.19 1.83
N ALA A 142 -8.14 -10.85 1.78
CA ALA A 142 -9.26 -10.03 1.34
C ALA A 142 -9.69 -10.37 -0.10
N MET A 143 -8.73 -10.54 -1.00
CA MET A 143 -8.96 -10.96 -2.39
C MET A 143 -9.64 -12.32 -2.47
N LYS A 144 -9.14 -13.33 -1.75
CA LYS A 144 -9.73 -14.68 -1.73
C LYS A 144 -11.13 -14.71 -1.13
N SER A 145 -11.43 -13.78 -0.22
CA SER A 145 -12.74 -13.65 0.42
C SER A 145 -13.74 -12.85 -0.42
N ALA A 146 -13.34 -12.36 -1.59
CA ALA A 146 -14.17 -11.56 -2.50
C ALA A 146 -14.16 -12.13 -3.93
N PRO A 147 -14.70 -13.34 -4.16
CA PRO A 147 -14.56 -14.04 -5.43
C PRO A 147 -15.25 -13.38 -6.64
N ASP A 148 -16.20 -12.47 -6.42
CA ASP A 148 -16.90 -11.76 -7.49
C ASP A 148 -16.23 -10.42 -7.88
N ILE A 149 -15.15 -10.05 -7.19
CA ILE A 149 -14.32 -8.87 -7.51
C ILE A 149 -13.04 -9.37 -8.20
N LEU A 150 -12.65 -8.69 -9.27
CA LEU A 150 -11.46 -9.08 -10.02
C LEU A 150 -10.19 -9.04 -9.14
N PRO A 151 -9.33 -10.07 -9.17
CA PRO A 151 -8.12 -10.13 -8.35
C PRO A 151 -7.22 -8.90 -8.50
N GLU A 152 -7.07 -8.36 -9.70
CA GLU A 152 -6.27 -7.17 -10.00
C GLU A 152 -6.77 -5.88 -9.32
N ASN A 153 -7.97 -5.92 -8.76
CA ASN A 153 -8.49 -4.80 -7.97
C ASN A 153 -8.01 -4.80 -6.52
N PHE A 154 -7.27 -5.83 -6.08
CA PHE A 154 -6.68 -5.90 -4.75
C PHE A 154 -5.18 -5.63 -4.80
N THR A 155 -4.73 -4.66 -4.04
CA THR A 155 -3.31 -4.27 -3.98
C THR A 155 -2.83 -4.10 -2.54
N ALA A 156 -1.52 -4.27 -2.32
CA ALA A 156 -0.86 -4.05 -1.04
C ALA A 156 0.08 -2.84 -1.10
N LEU A 157 0.18 -2.09 0.00
CA LEU A 157 0.99 -0.88 0.05
C LEU A 157 2.48 -1.20 0.14
N MET A 158 3.18 -1.08 -0.99
CA MET A 158 4.65 -1.12 -1.07
C MET A 158 5.25 0.23 -1.51
N ARG A 159 4.41 1.23 -1.76
CA ARG A 159 4.84 2.56 -2.18
C ARG A 159 5.67 3.28 -1.12
N LEU A 160 5.49 2.96 0.16
CA LEU A 160 6.31 3.54 1.23
C LEU A 160 7.77 3.10 1.11
N ASP A 161 8.02 1.83 0.82
CA ASP A 161 9.37 1.28 0.65
C ASP A 161 10.02 1.86 -0.62
N HIS A 162 9.25 1.99 -1.70
CA HIS A 162 9.67 2.69 -2.91
C HIS A 162 10.08 4.14 -2.62
N HIS A 163 9.29 4.90 -1.88
CA HIS A 163 9.62 6.28 -1.52
C HIS A 163 10.88 6.37 -0.64
N ARG A 164 11.07 5.43 0.29
CA ARG A 164 12.29 5.32 1.10
C ARG A 164 13.50 5.07 0.23
N ALA A 165 13.39 4.15 -0.73
CA ALA A 165 14.45 3.82 -1.67
C ALA A 165 14.83 5.02 -2.55
N VAL A 166 13.87 5.67 -3.18
CA VAL A 166 14.06 6.88 -3.98
C VAL A 166 14.74 8.00 -3.17
N SER A 167 14.29 8.22 -1.93
CA SER A 167 14.87 9.24 -1.04
C SER A 167 16.32 8.93 -0.69
N GLN A 168 16.68 7.67 -0.43
CA GLN A 168 18.06 7.29 -0.11
C GLN A 168 18.99 7.41 -1.32
N ILE A 169 18.50 7.06 -2.52
CA ILE A 169 19.26 7.26 -3.76
C ILE A 169 19.50 8.75 -4.00
N ALA A 170 18.45 9.57 -3.95
CA ALA A 170 18.54 11.01 -4.18
C ALA A 170 19.54 11.69 -3.22
N GLU A 171 19.49 11.30 -1.93
CA GLU A 171 20.47 11.74 -0.91
C GLU A 171 21.90 11.30 -1.27
N LYS A 172 22.08 10.02 -1.66
CA LYS A 172 23.40 9.44 -1.96
C LYS A 172 24.08 10.11 -3.15
N ILE A 173 23.35 10.33 -4.23
CA ILE A 173 23.91 10.94 -5.45
C ILE A 173 23.77 12.47 -5.51
N ASN A 174 23.25 13.08 -4.44
CA ASN A 174 23.01 14.52 -4.33
C ASN A 174 22.21 15.10 -5.52
N ARG A 175 21.08 14.45 -5.83
CA ARG A 175 20.15 14.87 -6.90
C ARG A 175 18.74 15.05 -6.34
N PRO A 176 17.88 15.84 -6.99
CA PRO A 176 16.48 15.97 -6.59
C PRO A 176 15.73 14.62 -6.66
N ILE A 177 14.83 14.37 -5.70
CA ILE A 177 13.96 13.17 -5.68
C ILE A 177 13.19 13.01 -7.00
N THR A 178 12.77 14.13 -7.60
CA THR A 178 12.00 14.18 -8.84
C THR A 178 12.77 13.70 -10.07
N SER A 179 14.11 13.61 -9.99
CA SER A 179 14.95 13.11 -11.07
C SER A 179 15.11 11.58 -11.07
N ILE A 180 14.72 10.91 -9.96
CA ILE A 180 14.90 9.46 -9.83
C ILE A 180 13.71 8.74 -10.47
N GLU A 181 14.01 7.90 -11.44
CA GLU A 181 13.03 7.09 -12.16
C GLU A 181 13.44 5.60 -12.17
N GLN A 182 12.54 4.71 -12.56
CA GLN A 182 12.77 3.27 -12.74
C GLN A 182 13.27 2.54 -11.48
N MET A 183 12.95 3.06 -10.28
CA MET A 183 13.20 2.37 -9.02
C MET A 183 12.16 1.28 -8.81
N CYS A 184 12.58 0.12 -8.28
CA CYS A 184 11.65 -0.95 -7.90
C CYS A 184 11.97 -1.55 -6.54
N VAL A 185 10.95 -2.11 -5.90
CA VAL A 185 11.06 -2.89 -4.66
C VAL A 185 10.27 -4.19 -4.86
N TRP A 186 10.96 -5.31 -4.78
CA TRP A 186 10.39 -6.63 -5.00
C TRP A 186 9.95 -7.29 -3.70
N GLY A 187 8.89 -8.10 -3.78
CA GLY A 187 8.55 -9.08 -2.76
C GLY A 187 7.53 -8.66 -1.73
N ASN A 188 7.77 -9.04 -0.50
CA ASN A 188 6.90 -8.80 0.65
C ASN A 188 7.19 -7.41 1.29
N HIS A 189 6.15 -6.75 1.82
CA HIS A 189 6.35 -5.57 2.66
C HIS A 189 6.89 -5.97 4.05
N SER A 190 8.13 -6.41 4.09
CA SER A 190 8.84 -6.93 5.25
C SER A 190 10.34 -6.65 5.14
N PRO A 191 11.16 -7.00 6.15
CA PRO A 191 12.62 -6.88 6.04
C PRO A 191 13.25 -7.72 4.94
N THR A 192 12.53 -8.70 4.36
CA THR A 192 13.03 -9.51 3.23
C THR A 192 12.87 -8.83 1.87
N MET A 193 12.13 -7.70 1.79
CA MET A 193 11.99 -6.95 0.55
C MET A 193 13.33 -6.71 -0.15
N TYR A 194 13.32 -6.74 -1.47
CA TYR A 194 14.49 -6.42 -2.27
C TYR A 194 14.31 -5.07 -2.96
N ALA A 195 14.93 -4.03 -2.38
CA ALA A 195 15.05 -2.73 -3.03
C ALA A 195 16.15 -2.78 -4.08
N ASP A 196 15.78 -2.65 -5.35
CA ASP A 196 16.64 -2.85 -6.51
C ASP A 196 16.75 -1.56 -7.32
N TYR A 197 17.91 -0.91 -7.29
CA TYR A 197 18.18 0.33 -8.02
C TYR A 197 19.01 0.11 -9.30
N ARG A 198 19.28 -1.13 -9.72
CA ARG A 198 20.11 -1.43 -10.90
C ARG A 198 19.56 -0.80 -12.19
N TYR A 199 18.25 -0.65 -12.26
CA TYR A 199 17.55 0.00 -13.37
C TYR A 199 17.24 1.47 -13.13
N ALA A 200 17.48 1.96 -11.89
CA ALA A 200 17.15 3.34 -11.55
C ALA A 200 18.03 4.32 -12.34
N THR A 201 17.38 5.40 -12.77
CA THR A 201 18.06 6.50 -13.48
C THR A 201 17.82 7.82 -12.77
N SER A 202 18.74 8.77 -12.99
CA SER A 202 18.58 10.18 -12.60
C SER A 202 18.80 11.05 -13.82
N ASN A 203 17.73 11.70 -14.32
CA ASN A 203 17.76 12.45 -15.58
C ASN A 203 18.28 11.62 -16.77
N GLY A 204 17.99 10.32 -16.81
CA GLY A 204 18.43 9.40 -17.85
C GLY A 204 19.83 8.80 -17.66
N GLU A 205 20.59 9.23 -16.65
CA GLU A 205 21.89 8.65 -16.30
C GLU A 205 21.70 7.49 -15.31
N SER A 206 22.46 6.40 -15.44
CA SER A 206 22.39 5.23 -14.55
C SER A 206 22.77 5.58 -13.11
N VAL A 207 21.89 5.31 -12.18
CA VAL A 207 22.17 5.46 -10.74
C VAL A 207 23.27 4.48 -10.29
N GLN A 208 23.30 3.28 -10.86
CA GLN A 208 24.31 2.28 -10.53
C GLN A 208 25.72 2.78 -10.89
N ASP A 209 25.89 3.51 -11.98
CA ASP A 209 27.19 4.05 -12.40
C ASP A 209 27.61 5.26 -11.54
N MET A 210 26.66 5.96 -10.93
CA MET A 210 26.94 7.07 -10.02
C MET A 210 27.37 6.63 -8.63
N ILE A 211 27.00 5.40 -8.21
CA ILE A 211 27.30 4.87 -6.88
C ILE A 211 28.54 3.97 -6.98
N THR A 212 29.69 4.52 -6.65
CA THR A 212 31.00 3.87 -6.83
C THR A 212 31.43 3.01 -5.67
N GLU A 213 30.77 3.11 -4.51
CA GLU A 213 31.08 2.29 -3.34
C GLU A 213 30.46 0.89 -3.48
N PRO A 214 31.27 -0.17 -3.60
CA PRO A 214 30.79 -1.51 -3.96
C PRO A 214 29.81 -2.11 -2.92
N ASP A 215 30.03 -1.81 -1.63
CA ASP A 215 29.25 -2.41 -0.53
C ASP A 215 28.07 -1.52 -0.09
N TRP A 216 27.89 -0.34 -0.70
CA TRP A 216 26.82 0.59 -0.28
C TRP A 216 25.43 -0.04 -0.39
N ASN A 217 25.18 -0.85 -1.39
CA ASN A 217 23.89 -1.52 -1.58
C ASN A 217 23.56 -2.45 -0.40
N THR A 218 24.50 -3.31 -0.04
CA THR A 218 24.30 -4.37 0.95
C THR A 218 24.47 -3.90 2.38
N GLU A 219 25.41 -2.98 2.63
CA GLU A 219 25.76 -2.54 3.98
C GLU A 219 24.96 -1.29 4.42
N VAL A 220 24.45 -0.49 3.48
CA VAL A 220 23.78 0.77 3.81
C VAL A 220 22.37 0.83 3.25
N PHE A 221 22.22 0.73 1.93
CA PHE A 221 20.94 1.02 1.25
C PHE A 221 19.82 0.07 1.67
N MET A 222 19.97 -1.23 1.43
CA MET A 222 18.93 -2.20 1.78
C MET A 222 18.65 -2.27 3.29
N PRO A 223 19.66 -2.35 4.18
CA PRO A 223 19.39 -2.34 5.62
C PRO A 223 18.69 -1.07 6.11
N LYS A 224 19.03 0.09 5.54
CA LYS A 224 18.40 1.36 5.90
C LYS A 224 16.93 1.42 5.49
N ILE A 225 16.56 0.85 4.34
CA ILE A 225 15.16 0.79 3.89
C ILE A 225 14.38 -0.22 4.75
N ALA A 226 14.89 -1.44 4.89
CA ALA A 226 14.25 -2.50 5.66
C ALA A 226 14.07 -2.11 7.15
N GLY A 227 15.09 -1.49 7.75
CA GLY A 227 15.10 -1.06 9.16
C GLY A 227 14.40 0.28 9.43
N ARG A 228 13.96 1.02 8.40
CA ARG A 228 13.44 2.39 8.58
C ARG A 228 12.24 2.49 9.52
N GLY A 229 11.34 1.51 9.48
CA GLY A 229 10.18 1.47 10.38
C GLY A 229 10.59 1.43 11.85
N ALA A 230 11.51 0.54 12.21
CA ALA A 230 12.06 0.41 13.56
C ALA A 230 12.83 1.69 13.99
N ALA A 231 13.62 2.26 13.09
CA ALA A 231 14.35 3.51 13.35
C ALA A 231 13.41 4.68 13.66
N ILE A 232 12.28 4.79 12.96
CA ILE A 232 11.26 5.82 13.23
C ILE A 232 10.63 5.60 14.61
N ILE A 233 10.28 4.36 14.95
CA ILE A 233 9.73 4.03 16.28
C ILE A 233 10.71 4.38 17.38
N ALA A 234 11.99 4.04 17.22
CA ALA A 234 13.04 4.35 18.19
C ALA A 234 13.21 5.86 18.39
N ALA A 235 13.16 6.64 17.30
CA ALA A 235 13.36 8.10 17.36
C ALA A 235 12.09 8.85 17.80
N ARG A 236 10.90 8.40 17.41
CA ARG A 236 9.64 9.15 17.56
C ARG A 236 8.74 8.62 18.68
N GLY A 237 8.99 7.40 19.17
CA GLY A 237 8.13 6.71 20.14
C GLY A 237 6.82 6.14 19.53
N SER A 238 6.63 6.26 18.22
CA SER A 238 5.44 5.75 17.53
C SER A 238 5.75 5.39 16.08
N SER A 239 4.93 4.53 15.48
CA SER A 239 5.05 4.13 14.09
C SER A 239 4.89 5.31 13.12
N SER A 240 5.41 5.16 11.91
CA SER A 240 5.18 6.12 10.83
C SER A 240 3.70 6.20 10.47
N ALA A 241 3.14 7.39 10.47
CA ALA A 241 1.75 7.65 10.09
C ALA A 241 1.67 8.51 8.81
N ALA A 242 2.22 9.71 8.86
CA ALA A 242 2.13 10.65 7.74
C ALA A 242 2.81 10.16 6.45
N SER A 243 3.95 9.47 6.56
CA SER A 243 4.64 8.90 5.38
C SER A 243 3.89 7.70 4.79
N ALA A 244 3.27 6.85 5.64
CA ALA A 244 2.41 5.77 5.18
C ALA A 244 1.14 6.33 4.49
N ALA A 245 0.50 7.33 5.08
CA ALA A 245 -0.63 8.04 4.49
C ALA A 245 -0.26 8.65 3.13
N ASN A 246 0.89 9.32 3.05
CA ASN A 246 1.38 9.88 1.80
C ASN A 246 1.60 8.81 0.73
N ALA A 247 2.20 7.69 1.10
CA ALA A 247 2.43 6.57 0.20
C ALA A 247 1.11 5.96 -0.30
N ALA A 248 0.10 5.80 0.55
CA ALA A 248 -1.23 5.31 0.19
C ALA A 248 -1.93 6.26 -0.80
N ILE A 249 -1.85 7.57 -0.57
CA ILE A 249 -2.39 8.59 -1.48
C ILE A 249 -1.75 8.51 -2.86
N TYR A 250 -0.40 8.46 -2.93
CA TYR A 250 0.30 8.39 -4.22
C TYR A 250 0.13 7.02 -4.91
N HIS A 251 0.00 5.93 -4.15
CA HIS A 251 -0.33 4.62 -4.72
C HIS A 251 -1.67 4.67 -5.47
N LEU A 252 -2.73 5.13 -4.79
CA LEU A 252 -4.06 5.24 -5.39
C LEU A 252 -4.11 6.29 -6.50
N ARG A 253 -3.44 7.44 -6.31
CA ARG A 253 -3.37 8.47 -7.34
C ARG A 253 -2.79 7.94 -8.64
N ASP A 254 -1.62 7.32 -8.58
CA ASP A 254 -0.95 6.80 -9.77
C ASP A 254 -1.72 5.62 -10.38
N TRP A 255 -2.34 4.79 -9.55
CA TRP A 255 -3.17 3.69 -10.04
C TRP A 255 -4.43 4.20 -10.76
N LEU A 256 -5.12 5.16 -10.17
CA LEU A 256 -6.43 5.63 -10.67
C LEU A 256 -6.32 6.68 -11.79
N LEU A 257 -5.28 7.50 -11.78
CA LEU A 257 -5.10 8.61 -12.74
C LEU A 257 -3.98 8.33 -13.76
N GLY A 258 -3.27 7.21 -13.61
CA GLY A 258 -2.12 6.86 -14.43
C GLY A 258 -0.79 7.37 -13.86
N SER A 259 0.27 6.59 -14.07
CA SER A 259 1.64 6.92 -13.64
C SER A 259 2.45 7.67 -14.69
N SER A 260 1.83 8.07 -15.81
CA SER A 260 2.49 8.74 -16.95
C SER A 260 3.71 7.97 -17.48
N GLY A 261 3.61 6.64 -17.53
CA GLY A 261 4.68 5.74 -17.99
C GLY A 261 5.79 5.49 -16.95
N LYS A 262 5.74 6.14 -15.79
CA LYS A 262 6.72 5.93 -14.71
C LYS A 262 6.47 4.61 -13.99
N TRP A 263 7.58 3.97 -13.60
CA TRP A 263 7.51 2.80 -12.73
C TRP A 263 7.18 3.22 -11.31
N ILE A 264 6.23 2.50 -10.74
CA ILE A 264 5.94 2.57 -9.32
C ILE A 264 5.97 1.15 -8.75
N THR A 265 6.15 1.01 -7.44
CA THR A 265 6.04 -0.30 -6.80
C THR A 265 4.68 -0.47 -6.18
N MET A 266 4.00 -1.57 -6.54
CA MET A 266 2.75 -2.02 -5.93
C MET A 266 2.85 -3.50 -5.55
N GLY A 267 2.25 -3.89 -4.44
CA GLY A 267 1.94 -5.30 -4.16
C GLY A 267 0.71 -5.68 -4.96
N VAL A 268 0.85 -6.56 -5.95
CA VAL A 268 -0.24 -6.97 -6.86
C VAL A 268 -0.29 -8.48 -7.00
N PRO A 269 -1.46 -9.06 -7.38
CA PRO A 269 -1.53 -10.47 -7.74
C PRO A 269 -0.55 -10.78 -8.87
N SER A 270 0.31 -11.77 -8.64
CA SER A 270 1.25 -12.24 -9.67
C SER A 270 0.49 -12.86 -10.83
N ASP A 271 0.94 -12.57 -12.04
CA ASP A 271 0.52 -13.18 -13.30
C ASP A 271 1.50 -14.28 -13.79
N GLY A 272 2.41 -14.73 -12.90
CA GLY A 272 3.48 -15.67 -13.24
C GLY A 272 4.78 -14.99 -13.69
N SER A 273 4.79 -13.67 -13.85
CA SER A 273 5.99 -12.89 -14.20
C SER A 273 7.13 -13.18 -13.22
N TYR A 274 8.33 -13.26 -13.76
CA TYR A 274 9.57 -13.53 -12.99
C TYR A 274 9.56 -14.85 -12.20
N GLY A 275 8.69 -15.81 -12.58
CA GLY A 275 8.56 -17.11 -11.91
C GLY A 275 7.86 -17.06 -10.54
N ILE A 276 7.24 -15.93 -10.20
CA ILE A 276 6.46 -15.80 -8.97
C ILE A 276 5.11 -16.49 -9.15
N PRO A 277 4.69 -17.38 -8.21
CA PRO A 277 3.43 -18.13 -8.33
C PRO A 277 2.22 -17.23 -8.56
N GLU A 278 1.37 -17.62 -9.53
CA GLU A 278 0.16 -16.86 -9.88
C GLU A 278 -0.75 -16.63 -8.68
N GLY A 279 -1.32 -15.43 -8.61
CA GLY A 279 -2.27 -15.02 -7.58
C GLY A 279 -1.66 -14.65 -6.24
N LEU A 280 -0.35 -14.90 -6.01
CA LEU A 280 0.34 -14.43 -4.82
C LEU A 280 0.49 -12.90 -4.88
N ILE A 281 0.14 -12.20 -3.80
CA ILE A 281 0.34 -10.74 -3.74
C ILE A 281 1.82 -10.44 -3.50
N PHE A 282 2.50 -9.96 -4.54
CA PHE A 282 3.93 -9.74 -4.55
C PHE A 282 4.26 -8.32 -5.03
N GLY A 283 5.30 -7.72 -4.49
CA GLY A 283 5.78 -6.41 -4.91
C GLY A 283 6.46 -6.45 -6.26
N PHE A 284 5.91 -5.70 -7.22
CA PHE A 284 6.46 -5.57 -8.57
C PHE A 284 6.60 -4.10 -8.96
N PRO A 285 7.56 -3.76 -9.84
CA PRO A 285 7.47 -2.53 -10.61
C PRO A 285 6.31 -2.61 -11.59
N VAL A 286 5.43 -1.62 -11.56
CA VAL A 286 4.26 -1.53 -12.44
C VAL A 286 4.19 -0.17 -13.12
N ILE A 287 3.50 -0.11 -14.26
CA ILE A 287 3.06 1.12 -14.91
C ILE A 287 1.54 1.12 -14.85
N CYS A 288 0.98 2.22 -14.37
CA CYS A 288 -0.46 2.38 -14.21
C CYS A 288 -1.08 3.24 -15.30
N ASP A 289 -2.33 2.90 -15.67
CA ASP A 289 -3.13 3.59 -16.66
C ASP A 289 -4.62 3.55 -16.27
N GLU A 290 -5.15 4.70 -15.82
CA GLU A 290 -6.56 4.96 -15.52
C GLU A 290 -7.33 3.82 -14.82
N GLY A 291 -6.79 3.35 -13.67
CA GLY A 291 -7.42 2.30 -12.84
C GLY A 291 -6.99 0.87 -13.20
N SER A 292 -6.12 0.71 -14.18
CA SER A 292 -5.42 -0.53 -14.50
C SER A 292 -3.91 -0.41 -14.23
N TYR A 293 -3.20 -1.53 -14.26
CA TYR A 293 -1.74 -1.57 -14.21
C TYR A 293 -1.22 -2.75 -15.05
N ARG A 294 0.05 -2.67 -15.40
CA ARG A 294 0.80 -3.79 -15.98
C ARG A 294 2.14 -3.94 -15.28
N ILE A 295 2.54 -5.16 -15.01
CA ILE A 295 3.88 -5.47 -14.47
C ILE A 295 4.92 -5.15 -15.54
N VAL A 296 5.98 -4.43 -15.17
CA VAL A 296 7.12 -4.16 -16.05
C VAL A 296 7.81 -5.48 -16.36
N GLN A 297 8.05 -5.75 -17.63
CA GLN A 297 8.65 -6.99 -18.11
C GLN A 297 10.09 -6.80 -18.55
N GLY A 298 10.83 -7.92 -18.65
CA GLY A 298 12.16 -7.96 -19.25
C GLY A 298 13.30 -7.48 -18.37
N LEU A 299 13.08 -7.35 -17.05
CA LEU A 299 14.14 -7.04 -16.10
C LEU A 299 14.94 -8.30 -15.80
N ASP A 300 16.27 -8.21 -15.88
CA ASP A 300 17.14 -9.34 -15.60
C ASP A 300 17.33 -9.53 -14.09
N LEU A 301 16.88 -10.66 -13.58
CA LEU A 301 17.04 -11.13 -12.21
C LEU A 301 17.89 -12.42 -12.15
N SER A 302 18.63 -12.74 -13.22
CA SER A 302 19.37 -14.01 -13.34
C SER A 302 20.67 -14.06 -12.52
N ASP A 303 21.17 -12.92 -12.06
CA ASP A 303 22.35 -12.90 -11.20
C ASP A 303 22.08 -13.56 -9.81
N GLU A 304 23.08 -14.19 -9.25
CA GLU A 304 22.98 -14.95 -8.00
C GLU A 304 22.44 -14.11 -6.83
N PHE A 305 22.84 -12.84 -6.76
CA PHE A 305 22.40 -11.94 -5.69
C PHE A 305 20.90 -11.69 -5.77
N SER A 306 20.39 -11.29 -6.95
CA SER A 306 18.98 -11.04 -7.18
C SER A 306 18.13 -12.29 -6.97
N GLN A 307 18.57 -13.44 -7.51
CA GLN A 307 17.89 -14.72 -7.29
C GLN A 307 17.76 -15.06 -5.80
N LYS A 308 18.84 -14.90 -5.03
CA LYS A 308 18.82 -15.14 -3.58
C LYS A 308 17.85 -14.21 -2.85
N ARG A 309 17.78 -12.93 -3.23
CA ARG A 309 16.87 -11.96 -2.64
C ARG A 309 15.41 -12.25 -2.97
N ILE A 310 15.12 -12.54 -4.23
CA ILE A 310 13.76 -12.91 -4.67
C ILE A 310 13.33 -14.21 -3.97
N ALA A 311 14.18 -15.23 -3.94
CA ALA A 311 13.87 -16.49 -3.27
C ALA A 311 13.56 -16.30 -1.77
N ALA A 312 14.30 -15.45 -1.08
CA ALA A 312 14.09 -15.20 0.36
C ALA A 312 12.74 -14.53 0.63
N THR A 313 12.39 -13.50 -0.14
CA THR A 313 11.11 -12.78 0.05
C THR A 313 9.90 -13.61 -0.42
N LEU A 314 10.07 -14.43 -1.47
CA LEU A 314 9.06 -15.37 -1.93
C LEU A 314 8.79 -16.46 -0.88
N ALA A 315 9.85 -17.07 -0.33
CA ALA A 315 9.73 -18.10 0.70
C ALA A 315 8.95 -17.58 1.93
N GLU A 316 9.21 -16.34 2.35
CA GLU A 316 8.45 -15.71 3.45
C GLU A 316 6.95 -15.60 3.13
N LEU A 317 6.60 -15.17 1.92
CA LEU A 317 5.19 -15.06 1.50
C LEU A 317 4.50 -16.43 1.38
N GLU A 318 5.22 -17.46 0.93
CA GLU A 318 4.70 -18.82 0.86
C GLU A 318 4.48 -19.43 2.25
N GLU A 319 5.38 -19.13 3.20
CA GLU A 319 5.21 -19.50 4.61
C GLU A 319 3.99 -18.79 5.21
N GLU A 320 3.85 -17.47 5.00
CA GLU A 320 2.68 -16.71 5.46
C GLU A 320 1.37 -17.25 4.85
N ARG A 321 1.35 -17.55 3.53
CA ARG A 321 0.20 -18.15 2.86
C ARG A 321 -0.15 -19.51 3.45
N SER A 322 0.85 -20.34 3.75
CA SER A 322 0.64 -21.66 4.34
C SER A 322 0.04 -21.56 5.75
N ALA A 323 0.50 -20.56 6.53
CA ALA A 323 0.02 -20.34 7.90
C ALA A 323 -1.43 -19.86 8.01
N ILE A 324 -2.02 -19.39 6.90
CA ILE A 324 -3.41 -18.86 6.87
C ILE A 324 -4.37 -19.74 6.04
N GLN A 325 -3.94 -20.95 5.67
CA GLN A 325 -4.70 -21.78 4.73
C GLN A 325 -6.09 -22.18 5.24
N ASP A 326 -6.26 -22.26 6.55
CA ASP A 326 -7.53 -22.53 7.23
C ASP A 326 -8.50 -21.31 7.22
N LEU A 327 -8.01 -20.14 6.87
CA LEU A 327 -8.83 -18.93 6.74
C LEU A 327 -9.42 -18.74 5.33
N LEU A 328 -8.90 -19.47 4.34
CA LEU A 328 -9.24 -19.27 2.91
C LEU A 328 -10.43 -20.16 2.43
#